data_aee90e00984d3489a002f97e576e535f
#
_entry.id   aee90e00984d3489a002f97e576e535f
#
_cell.length_a   1.000
_cell.length_b   1.000
_cell.length_c   1.000
_cell.angle_alpha   90.00
_cell.angle_beta   90.00
_cell.angle_gamma   90.00
#
_symmetry.space_group_name_H-M   'P 1'
#
loop_
_entity.id
_entity.type
_entity.pdbx_description
1 polymer ?
#
loop_
_entity_poly.entity_id
_entity_poly.type
_entity_poly.pdbx_seq_one_letter_code
_entity_poly.pdbx_strand_id
1 'polypeptide(L)'
;MKRLLAATFLIAALLGTNFQLPGQAAERATTVDGCKVSDAKGKAPLQVRQPSAKKKSTASTLTLTTNCGDIVISLLGAKAPVTVNSIATLAKAGYYNRTLCHRLTTEGIFVLQCGDPTATGSGSPTGWKGYKDENLPKAGARNYPAGTVAMANSGPRSNGSQFFLVYKDTQLGPNYTIWGKITKGLDLVQKIGEVGAYKLDGQRAYYAPDGYPVQMVE
;
A
#
# COMPACT_ATOMS: atom_id res chain seq x y z
N MET A 1 -17.31 -89.61 -2.60
CA MET A 1 -17.58 -88.75 -1.46
C MET A 1 -16.79 -87.48 -1.68
N LYS A 2 -17.43 -86.44 -2.22
CA LYS A 2 -16.83 -85.18 -2.55
C LYS A 2 -17.27 -84.16 -1.48
N ARG A 3 -16.33 -83.58 -0.72
CA ARG A 3 -16.62 -82.54 0.26
C ARG A 3 -16.49 -81.18 -0.42
N LEU A 4 -17.57 -80.45 -0.47
CA LEU A 4 -17.57 -79.03 -0.85
C LEU A 4 -17.05 -78.22 0.32
N LEU A 5 -16.04 -77.40 0.07
CA LEU A 5 -15.59 -76.33 0.96
C LEU A 5 -16.24 -75.03 0.52
N ALA A 6 -17.09 -74.51 1.38
CA ALA A 6 -17.66 -73.17 1.20
C ALA A 6 -16.65 -72.12 1.65
N ALA A 7 -16.23 -71.25 0.75
CA ALA A 7 -15.38 -70.11 1.07
C ALA A 7 -16.26 -68.91 1.47
N THR A 8 -16.20 -68.52 2.71
CA THR A 8 -16.88 -67.31 3.23
C THR A 8 -16.01 -66.11 2.93
N PHE A 9 -16.46 -65.24 2.05
CA PHE A 9 -15.84 -63.93 1.82
C PHE A 9 -16.28 -62.96 2.93
N LEU A 10 -15.33 -62.59 3.80
CA LEU A 10 -15.47 -61.48 4.71
C LEU A 10 -15.18 -60.15 3.92
N ILE A 11 -16.22 -59.37 3.70
CA ILE A 11 -16.06 -58.01 3.22
C ILE A 11 -15.66 -57.13 4.42
N ALA A 12 -14.40 -56.78 4.49
CA ALA A 12 -13.90 -55.78 5.44
C ALA A 12 -14.32 -54.41 4.91
N ALA A 13 -15.33 -53.79 5.54
CA ALA A 13 -15.66 -52.40 5.32
C ALA A 13 -14.52 -51.53 5.88
N LEU A 14 -13.66 -51.02 5.01
CA LEU A 14 -12.70 -49.95 5.32
C LEU A 14 -13.48 -48.68 5.60
N LEU A 15 -13.77 -48.42 6.86
CA LEU A 15 -14.10 -47.08 7.37
C LEU A 15 -12.88 -46.19 7.14
N GLY A 16 -12.90 -45.45 6.04
CA GLY A 16 -11.92 -44.39 5.77
C GLY A 16 -12.06 -43.30 6.81
N THR A 17 -11.30 -43.39 7.87
CA THR A 17 -11.04 -42.27 8.74
C THR A 17 -10.19 -41.28 7.93
N ASN A 18 -10.83 -40.19 7.48
CA ASN A 18 -10.11 -39.02 6.97
C ASN A 18 -9.22 -38.50 8.11
N PHE A 19 -8.00 -38.96 8.13
CA PHE A 19 -6.94 -38.40 8.98
C PHE A 19 -6.58 -37.06 8.36
N GLN A 20 -7.28 -36.02 8.77
CA GLN A 20 -6.97 -34.65 8.42
C GLN A 20 -5.70 -34.29 9.20
N LEU A 21 -4.56 -34.27 8.50
CA LEU A 21 -3.30 -33.81 9.07
C LEU A 21 -3.51 -32.41 9.62
N PRO A 22 -3.07 -32.11 10.86
CA PRO A 22 -3.22 -30.79 11.44
C PRO A 22 -2.42 -29.79 10.62
N GLY A 23 -3.17 -28.88 9.97
CA GLY A 23 -2.74 -27.55 9.60
C GLY A 23 -1.41 -27.42 8.86
N GLN A 24 -1.36 -27.76 7.57
CA GLN A 24 -0.51 -26.97 6.69
C GLN A 24 -1.07 -25.56 6.71
N ALA A 25 -0.36 -24.62 7.37
CA ALA A 25 -0.66 -23.21 7.22
C ALA A 25 -0.68 -22.92 5.73
N ALA A 26 -1.81 -22.45 5.21
CA ALA A 26 -1.96 -22.13 3.80
C ALA A 26 -0.77 -21.23 3.42
N GLU A 27 0.00 -21.65 2.41
CA GLU A 27 1.13 -20.89 1.92
C GLU A 27 0.61 -19.51 1.53
N ARG A 28 1.13 -18.45 2.17
CA ARG A 28 0.66 -17.09 1.90
C ARG A 28 0.93 -16.74 0.45
N ALA A 29 -0.08 -16.19 -0.22
CA ALA A 29 0.10 -15.68 -1.57
C ALA A 29 1.24 -14.66 -1.60
N THR A 30 2.15 -14.81 -2.56
CA THR A 30 3.30 -13.90 -2.78
C THR A 30 3.03 -12.91 -3.91
N THR A 31 1.91 -13.07 -4.61
CA THR A 31 1.49 -12.22 -5.72
C THR A 31 0.06 -11.74 -5.51
N VAL A 32 -0.23 -10.53 -5.95
CA VAL A 32 -1.58 -9.99 -6.02
C VAL A 32 -2.15 -10.29 -7.40
N ASP A 33 -3.32 -10.91 -7.46
CA ASP A 33 -3.98 -11.19 -8.73
C ASP A 33 -4.21 -9.90 -9.53
N GLY A 34 -3.81 -9.92 -10.81
CA GLY A 34 -3.87 -8.78 -11.71
C GLY A 34 -2.64 -7.86 -11.68
N CYS A 35 -1.71 -8.01 -10.73
CA CYS A 35 -0.47 -7.26 -10.73
C CYS A 35 0.58 -7.87 -11.67
N LYS A 36 1.23 -7.02 -12.46
CA LYS A 36 2.43 -7.40 -13.21
C LYS A 36 3.66 -7.29 -12.32
N VAL A 37 4.69 -8.06 -12.61
CA VAL A 37 5.99 -7.89 -11.93
C VAL A 37 6.55 -6.52 -12.26
N SER A 38 6.95 -5.76 -11.23
CA SER A 38 7.65 -4.48 -11.42
C SER A 38 9.15 -4.72 -11.48
N ASP A 39 9.81 -4.05 -12.41
CA ASP A 39 11.27 -3.95 -12.52
C ASP A 39 11.80 -2.59 -12.02
N ALA A 40 10.92 -1.73 -11.49
CA ALA A 40 11.29 -0.45 -10.92
C ALA A 40 12.22 -0.61 -9.72
N LYS A 41 13.14 0.33 -9.59
CA LYS A 41 14.14 0.38 -8.52
C LYS A 41 14.18 1.78 -7.93
N GLY A 42 14.69 1.88 -6.72
CA GLY A 42 15.04 3.17 -6.13
C GLY A 42 15.97 3.96 -7.07
N LYS A 43 15.67 5.23 -7.25
CA LYS A 43 16.41 6.15 -8.12
C LYS A 43 16.57 7.52 -7.48
N ALA A 44 17.51 8.31 -7.96
CA ALA A 44 17.67 9.69 -7.52
C ALA A 44 16.39 10.51 -7.81
N PRO A 45 15.97 11.36 -6.87
CA PRO A 45 14.83 12.25 -7.07
C PRO A 45 15.07 13.22 -8.24
N LEU A 46 14.04 13.43 -9.06
CA LEU A 46 14.09 14.48 -10.08
C LEU A 46 14.18 15.86 -9.41
N GLN A 47 14.96 16.74 -10.01
CA GLN A 47 14.96 18.14 -9.62
C GLN A 47 13.70 18.82 -10.15
N VAL A 48 12.81 19.21 -9.24
CA VAL A 48 11.59 19.92 -9.55
C VAL A 48 11.56 21.20 -8.72
N ARG A 49 11.32 22.34 -9.36
CA ARG A 49 11.20 23.60 -8.62
C ARG A 49 9.99 23.56 -7.68
N GLN A 50 10.20 23.85 -6.39
CA GLN A 50 9.12 23.94 -5.42
C GLN A 50 8.11 25.02 -5.84
N PRO A 51 6.80 24.68 -5.94
CA PRO A 51 5.80 25.66 -6.32
C PRO A 51 5.57 26.70 -5.21
N SER A 52 5.15 27.89 -5.59
CA SER A 52 4.76 28.90 -4.62
C SER A 52 3.54 28.45 -3.82
N ALA A 53 3.59 28.61 -2.49
CA ALA A 53 2.46 28.32 -1.61
C ALA A 53 1.23 29.21 -1.87
N LYS A 54 1.39 30.34 -2.59
CA LYS A 54 0.29 31.23 -2.98
C LYS A 54 -0.46 30.73 -4.22
N LYS A 55 0.16 29.89 -5.05
CA LYS A 55 -0.45 29.33 -6.26
C LYS A 55 -1.30 28.13 -5.91
N LYS A 56 -2.54 28.11 -6.36
CA LYS A 56 -3.45 26.96 -6.22
C LYS A 56 -3.43 26.11 -7.49
N SER A 57 -3.55 24.81 -7.35
CA SER A 57 -3.76 23.91 -8.47
C SER A 57 -5.23 23.94 -8.90
N THR A 58 -5.49 23.83 -10.18
CA THR A 58 -6.82 23.58 -10.74
C THR A 58 -7.12 22.10 -10.92
N ALA A 59 -6.17 21.23 -10.64
CA ALA A 59 -6.38 19.79 -10.73
C ALA A 59 -7.40 19.32 -9.69
N SER A 60 -8.36 18.54 -10.14
CA SER A 60 -9.41 17.92 -9.30
C SER A 60 -9.17 16.42 -9.09
N THR A 61 -8.34 15.80 -9.92
CA THR A 61 -8.10 14.36 -9.93
C THR A 61 -6.62 14.07 -10.17
N LEU A 62 -6.12 13.01 -9.54
CA LEU A 62 -4.84 12.39 -9.82
C LEU A 62 -5.08 10.90 -10.04
N THR A 63 -4.55 10.36 -11.13
CA THR A 63 -4.52 8.90 -11.38
C THR A 63 -3.11 8.38 -11.18
N LEU A 64 -2.96 7.40 -10.31
CA LEU A 64 -1.76 6.58 -10.20
C LEU A 64 -1.97 5.35 -11.08
N THR A 65 -1.33 5.31 -12.24
CA THR A 65 -1.32 4.15 -13.11
C THR A 65 -0.21 3.22 -12.64
N THR A 66 -0.60 2.11 -12.02
CA THR A 66 0.33 1.19 -11.38
C THR A 66 0.44 -0.12 -12.15
N ASN A 67 1.45 -0.92 -11.86
CA ASN A 67 1.59 -2.30 -12.35
C ASN A 67 0.43 -3.23 -11.90
N CYS A 68 -0.38 -2.77 -10.94
CA CYS A 68 -1.56 -3.48 -10.43
C CYS A 68 -2.88 -2.91 -10.97
N GLY A 69 -2.86 -1.79 -11.68
CA GLY A 69 -4.03 -1.08 -12.18
C GLY A 69 -4.11 0.36 -11.70
N ASP A 70 -5.18 1.04 -12.07
CA ASP A 70 -5.36 2.46 -11.78
C ASP A 70 -5.96 2.71 -10.40
N ILE A 71 -5.34 3.63 -9.66
CA ILE A 71 -5.87 4.20 -8.43
C ILE A 71 -6.22 5.67 -8.73
N VAL A 72 -7.51 6.01 -8.69
CA VAL A 72 -7.99 7.37 -8.96
C VAL A 72 -8.27 8.09 -7.66
N ILE A 73 -7.70 9.28 -7.51
CA ILE A 73 -7.78 10.11 -6.30
C ILE A 73 -8.48 11.42 -6.65
N SER A 74 -9.60 11.71 -5.98
CA SER A 74 -10.21 13.04 -5.97
C SER A 74 -9.40 13.96 -5.05
N LEU A 75 -8.98 15.11 -5.55
CA LEU A 75 -8.09 16.06 -4.86
C LEU A 75 -8.88 17.08 -4.04
N LEU A 76 -8.49 17.27 -2.79
CA LEU A 76 -9.14 18.19 -1.86
C LEU A 76 -8.52 19.59 -1.91
N GLY A 77 -8.39 20.16 -3.10
CA GLY A 77 -7.71 21.43 -3.34
C GLY A 77 -8.25 22.63 -2.54
N ALA A 78 -9.53 22.64 -2.17
CA ALA A 78 -10.11 23.67 -1.31
C ALA A 78 -9.65 23.56 0.16
N LYS A 79 -9.36 22.33 0.62
CA LYS A 79 -8.98 22.04 2.02
C LYS A 79 -7.47 22.00 2.22
N ALA A 80 -6.71 21.53 1.22
CA ALA A 80 -5.26 21.40 1.25
C ALA A 80 -4.60 22.02 -0.01
N PRO A 81 -4.76 23.33 -0.24
CA PRO A 81 -4.36 23.96 -1.49
C PRO A 81 -2.85 23.93 -1.75
N VAL A 82 -2.01 24.07 -0.74
CA VAL A 82 -0.54 24.01 -0.90
C VAL A 82 -0.11 22.60 -1.20
N THR A 83 -0.67 21.62 -0.49
CA THR A 83 -0.38 20.20 -0.67
C THR A 83 -0.79 19.75 -2.07
N VAL A 84 -2.03 20.01 -2.47
CA VAL A 84 -2.52 19.62 -3.81
C VAL A 84 -1.71 20.29 -4.92
N ASN A 85 -1.31 21.57 -4.77
CA ASN A 85 -0.43 22.23 -5.73
C ASN A 85 0.97 21.58 -5.79
N SER A 86 1.52 21.19 -4.66
CA SER A 86 2.83 20.51 -4.57
C SER A 86 2.78 19.14 -5.25
N ILE A 87 1.82 18.31 -4.89
CA ILE A 87 1.61 16.97 -5.50
C ILE A 87 1.35 17.10 -7.01
N ALA A 88 0.48 18.00 -7.45
CA ALA A 88 0.21 18.21 -8.87
C ALA A 88 1.45 18.70 -9.65
N THR A 89 2.30 19.51 -9.03
CA THR A 89 3.56 19.97 -9.63
C THR A 89 4.53 18.81 -9.83
N LEU A 90 4.69 17.99 -8.81
CA LEU A 90 5.55 16.78 -8.86
C LEU A 90 5.03 15.77 -9.89
N ALA A 91 3.72 15.51 -9.89
CA ALA A 91 3.09 14.59 -10.84
C ALA A 91 3.26 15.05 -12.30
N LYS A 92 3.02 16.33 -12.59
CA LYS A 92 3.22 16.91 -13.93
C LYS A 92 4.66 16.86 -14.41
N ALA A 93 5.61 16.93 -13.50
CA ALA A 93 7.04 16.80 -13.80
C ALA A 93 7.50 15.33 -13.97
N GLY A 94 6.61 14.35 -13.81
CA GLY A 94 6.96 12.93 -13.86
C GLY A 94 7.75 12.42 -12.65
N TYR A 95 7.73 13.16 -11.53
CA TYR A 95 8.50 12.81 -10.33
C TYR A 95 8.17 11.42 -9.81
N TYR A 96 6.89 11.04 -9.87
CA TYR A 96 6.40 9.76 -9.39
C TYR A 96 6.50 8.61 -10.39
N ASN A 97 6.83 8.90 -11.66
CA ASN A 97 6.90 7.87 -12.70
C ASN A 97 7.97 6.83 -12.36
N ARG A 98 7.63 5.55 -12.45
CA ARG A 98 8.51 4.43 -12.12
C ARG A 98 9.14 4.56 -10.73
N THR A 99 8.33 4.89 -9.74
CA THR A 99 8.71 4.90 -8.32
C THR A 99 7.91 3.86 -7.56
N LEU A 100 8.51 3.28 -6.55
CA LEU A 100 7.90 2.21 -5.76
C LEU A 100 7.10 2.77 -4.58
N CYS A 101 5.98 2.12 -4.27
CA CYS A 101 5.41 2.21 -2.94
C CYS A 101 6.24 1.34 -2.01
N HIS A 102 7.02 1.95 -1.17
CA HIS A 102 8.16 1.34 -0.47
C HIS A 102 7.82 0.81 0.92
N ARG A 103 6.61 1.08 1.44
CA ARG A 103 6.22 0.62 2.78
C ARG A 103 4.75 0.24 2.82
N LEU A 104 4.46 -0.91 3.42
CA LEU A 104 3.12 -1.40 3.72
C LEU A 104 3.03 -1.75 5.21
N THR A 105 1.94 -1.35 5.87
CA THR A 105 1.65 -1.75 7.24
C THR A 105 0.34 -2.53 7.29
N THR A 106 0.29 -3.60 8.08
CA THR A 106 -0.81 -4.57 8.13
C THR A 106 -1.37 -4.80 9.53
N GLU A 107 -0.80 -4.15 10.54
CA GLU A 107 -1.26 -4.19 11.93
C GLU A 107 -1.22 -2.79 12.55
N GLY A 108 -2.17 -2.50 13.43
CA GLY A 108 -2.30 -1.20 14.11
C GLY A 108 -2.73 -0.08 13.18
N ILE A 109 -1.96 0.14 12.11
CA ILE A 109 -2.29 1.07 11.02
C ILE A 109 -2.27 0.34 9.68
N PHE A 110 -3.09 0.78 8.72
CA PHE A 110 -3.31 0.07 7.46
C PHE A 110 -3.07 1.02 6.28
N VAL A 111 -1.80 1.18 5.91
CA VAL A 111 -1.38 2.13 4.88
C VAL A 111 -0.39 1.53 3.88
N LEU A 112 -0.51 1.95 2.63
CA LEU A 112 0.51 1.77 1.59
C LEU A 112 1.16 3.13 1.34
N GLN A 113 2.46 3.26 1.64
CA GLN A 113 3.22 4.50 1.53
C GLN A 113 4.05 4.53 0.25
N CYS A 114 3.94 5.64 -0.47
CA CYS A 114 4.53 5.90 -1.77
C CYS A 114 5.19 7.30 -1.81
N GLY A 115 5.73 7.67 -2.97
CA GLY A 115 6.18 9.04 -3.24
C GLY A 115 7.62 9.35 -2.84
N ASP A 116 8.39 8.32 -2.53
CA ASP A 116 9.85 8.40 -2.38
C ASP A 116 10.53 7.72 -3.57
N PRO A 117 11.13 8.46 -4.51
CA PRO A 117 11.85 7.86 -5.63
C PRO A 117 13.00 6.96 -5.21
N THR A 118 13.62 7.20 -4.05
CA THR A 118 14.74 6.38 -3.58
C THR A 118 14.29 5.04 -3.01
N ALA A 119 13.00 4.89 -2.71
CA ALA A 119 12.38 3.73 -2.05
C ALA A 119 12.98 3.41 -0.66
N THR A 120 13.62 4.37 0.01
CA THR A 120 14.24 4.20 1.33
C THR A 120 13.36 4.68 2.48
N GLY A 121 12.29 5.41 2.19
CA GLY A 121 11.45 6.13 3.16
C GLY A 121 12.00 7.49 3.57
N SER A 122 13.20 7.85 3.10
CA SER A 122 13.88 9.12 3.45
C SER A 122 13.99 10.10 2.29
N GLY A 123 13.64 9.67 1.06
CA GLY A 123 13.75 10.49 -0.14
C GLY A 123 12.73 11.63 -0.16
N SER A 124 13.16 12.77 -0.69
CA SER A 124 12.37 13.99 -0.81
C SER A 124 12.80 14.75 -2.08
N PRO A 125 11.97 15.66 -2.63
CA PRO A 125 12.39 16.46 -3.77
C PRO A 125 13.61 17.34 -3.40
N THR A 126 14.65 17.26 -4.22
CA THR A 126 15.91 17.94 -3.98
C THR A 126 15.70 19.45 -3.85
N GLY A 127 16.21 20.04 -2.75
CA GLY A 127 16.14 21.46 -2.49
C GLY A 127 14.77 21.99 -2.01
N TRP A 128 13.77 21.13 -1.85
CA TRP A 128 12.49 21.54 -1.28
C TRP A 128 12.64 21.76 0.23
N LYS A 129 11.97 22.82 0.70
CA LYS A 129 11.71 22.99 2.13
C LYS A 129 10.37 22.33 2.46
N GLY A 130 10.28 21.73 3.63
CA GLY A 130 8.99 21.22 4.12
C GLY A 130 7.93 22.32 4.12
N TYR A 131 6.70 21.96 3.78
CA TYR A 131 5.58 22.91 3.78
C TYR A 131 4.55 22.57 4.86
N LYS A 132 3.70 23.55 5.16
CA LYS A 132 2.76 23.51 6.30
C LYS A 132 1.76 22.35 6.18
N ASP A 133 1.27 21.93 7.33
CA ASP A 133 0.16 21.00 7.45
C ASP A 133 -1.17 21.70 7.14
N GLU A 134 -2.07 20.99 6.47
CA GLU A 134 -3.39 21.48 6.06
C GLU A 134 -4.42 20.38 6.32
N ASN A 135 -5.70 20.73 6.47
CA ASN A 135 -6.80 19.78 6.57
C ASN A 135 -6.50 18.57 7.50
N LEU A 136 -5.97 18.87 8.69
CA LEU A 136 -5.73 17.84 9.71
C LEU A 136 -7.05 17.33 10.27
N PRO A 137 -7.23 16.01 10.47
CA PRO A 137 -8.43 15.48 11.09
C PRO A 137 -8.47 15.81 12.59
N LYS A 138 -9.64 15.65 13.20
CA LYS A 138 -9.75 15.61 14.66
C LYS A 138 -9.15 14.29 15.17
N ALA A 139 -8.58 14.31 16.39
CA ALA A 139 -8.19 13.09 17.07
C ALA A 139 -9.40 12.18 17.32
N GLY A 140 -9.21 10.88 17.21
CA GLY A 140 -10.28 9.91 17.46
C GLY A 140 -10.03 8.58 16.76
N ALA A 141 -10.83 7.59 17.10
CA ALA A 141 -10.82 6.30 16.41
C ALA A 141 -11.21 6.50 14.95
N ARG A 142 -10.50 5.81 14.06
CA ARG A 142 -10.73 5.84 12.59
C ARG A 142 -10.68 7.26 12.00
N ASN A 143 -9.81 8.11 12.55
CA ASN A 143 -9.67 9.48 12.06
C ASN A 143 -9.06 9.58 10.64
N TYR A 144 -8.52 8.48 10.13
CA TYR A 144 -8.15 8.28 8.72
C TYR A 144 -8.92 7.07 8.18
N PRO A 145 -10.17 7.24 7.71
CA PRO A 145 -10.98 6.15 7.18
C PRO A 145 -10.39 5.61 5.87
N ALA A 146 -10.77 4.37 5.53
CA ALA A 146 -10.39 3.74 4.27
C ALA A 146 -10.69 4.64 3.06
N GLY A 147 -9.77 4.68 2.11
CA GLY A 147 -9.81 5.58 0.96
C GLY A 147 -9.21 6.96 1.19
N THR A 148 -8.79 7.30 2.42
CA THR A 148 -8.05 8.55 2.69
C THR A 148 -6.68 8.53 2.04
N VAL A 149 -6.27 9.67 1.47
CA VAL A 149 -4.90 9.91 1.01
C VAL A 149 -4.32 11.08 1.77
N ALA A 150 -3.20 10.83 2.47
CA ALA A 150 -2.56 11.84 3.32
C ALA A 150 -1.05 11.90 3.13
N MET A 151 -0.46 13.05 3.48
CA MET A 151 1.01 13.24 3.41
C MET A 151 1.70 12.44 4.52
N ALA A 152 2.77 11.76 4.17
CA ALA A 152 3.77 11.34 5.14
C ALA A 152 4.66 12.54 5.49
N ASN A 153 5.08 12.63 6.76
CA ASN A 153 5.97 13.68 7.25
C ASN A 153 6.85 13.19 8.40
N SER A 154 7.89 13.92 8.74
CA SER A 154 8.80 13.68 9.86
C SER A 154 8.58 14.66 11.02
N GLY A 155 7.38 15.19 11.15
CA GLY A 155 6.97 16.17 12.15
C GLY A 155 6.26 17.37 11.52
N PRO A 156 5.82 18.32 12.33
CA PRO A 156 5.08 19.48 11.85
C PRO A 156 5.80 20.23 10.74
N ARG A 157 5.07 20.60 9.68
CA ARG A 157 5.56 21.42 8.56
C ARG A 157 6.70 20.78 7.76
N SER A 158 6.83 19.47 7.78
CA SER A 158 7.85 18.72 7.02
C SER A 158 7.30 17.95 5.82
N ASN A 159 6.10 18.32 5.33
CA ASN A 159 5.53 17.71 4.14
C ASN A 159 6.47 17.87 2.92
N GLY A 160 6.64 16.80 2.17
CA GLY A 160 7.48 16.74 0.96
C GLY A 160 6.75 16.12 -0.22
N SER A 161 7.24 14.98 -0.71
CA SER A 161 6.62 14.21 -1.79
C SER A 161 5.93 12.92 -1.34
N GLN A 162 6.28 12.40 -0.17
CA GLN A 162 5.78 11.12 0.29
C GLN A 162 4.34 11.22 0.80
N PHE A 163 3.54 10.23 0.48
CA PHE A 163 2.15 10.12 0.90
C PHE A 163 1.78 8.67 1.16
N PHE A 164 0.64 8.47 1.80
CA PHE A 164 0.12 7.13 2.03
C PHE A 164 -1.36 7.02 1.65
N LEU A 165 -1.71 5.83 1.21
CA LEU A 165 -3.06 5.39 0.86
C LEU A 165 -3.58 4.54 2.02
N VAL A 166 -4.66 4.97 2.65
CA VAL A 166 -5.31 4.23 3.74
C VAL A 166 -6.25 3.21 3.14
N TYR A 167 -5.98 1.92 3.34
CA TYR A 167 -6.79 0.85 2.73
C TYR A 167 -7.80 0.20 3.70
N LYS A 168 -7.66 0.44 5.00
CA LYS A 168 -8.61 0.05 6.05
C LYS A 168 -8.64 1.15 7.10
N ASP A 169 -9.79 1.35 7.76
CA ASP A 169 -9.94 2.36 8.80
C ASP A 169 -8.78 2.33 9.79
N THR A 170 -8.14 3.48 9.95
CA THR A 170 -6.88 3.61 10.67
C THR A 170 -6.97 4.74 11.68
N GLN A 171 -6.41 4.53 12.86
CA GLN A 171 -6.20 5.56 13.87
C GLN A 171 -4.74 5.98 13.86
N LEU A 172 -4.49 7.26 13.62
CA LEU A 172 -3.18 7.90 13.69
C LEU A 172 -3.25 9.17 14.55
N GLY A 173 -2.09 9.67 14.97
CA GLY A 173 -2.00 11.06 15.44
C GLY A 173 -2.56 12.01 14.36
N PRO A 174 -3.31 13.08 14.72
CA PRO A 174 -3.97 13.97 13.76
C PRO A 174 -2.99 14.94 13.09
N ASN A 175 -1.83 14.42 12.62
CA ASN A 175 -0.67 15.21 12.19
C ASN A 175 -0.37 15.11 10.70
N TYR A 176 -1.19 14.36 9.95
CA TYR A 176 -0.96 14.08 8.53
C TYR A 176 -2.00 14.77 7.67
N THR A 177 -1.55 15.66 6.79
CA THR A 177 -2.42 16.42 5.89
C THR A 177 -3.23 15.53 4.97
N ILE A 178 -4.55 15.52 5.11
CA ILE A 178 -5.46 14.81 4.19
C ILE A 178 -5.68 15.68 2.96
N TRP A 179 -5.22 15.20 1.78
CA TRP A 179 -5.26 15.96 0.53
C TRP A 179 -6.06 15.28 -0.59
N GLY A 180 -6.48 14.03 -0.38
CA GLY A 180 -7.23 13.30 -1.39
C GLY A 180 -8.11 12.21 -0.81
N LYS A 181 -8.99 11.69 -1.67
CA LYS A 181 -9.83 10.51 -1.42
C LYS A 181 -9.77 9.59 -2.63
N ILE A 182 -9.52 8.32 -2.43
CA ILE A 182 -9.58 7.29 -3.48
C ILE A 182 -11.03 7.14 -3.92
N THR A 183 -11.27 7.26 -5.22
CA THR A 183 -12.59 7.10 -5.85
C THR A 183 -12.67 5.85 -6.73
N LYS A 184 -11.51 5.28 -7.12
CA LYS A 184 -11.40 4.00 -7.84
C LYS A 184 -10.10 3.31 -7.42
N GLY A 185 -10.10 1.98 -7.33
CA GLY A 185 -8.92 1.17 -7.02
C GLY A 185 -8.62 1.04 -5.53
N LEU A 186 -9.58 1.34 -4.63
CA LEU A 186 -9.42 1.05 -3.20
C LEU A 186 -9.31 -0.45 -2.94
N ASP A 187 -10.13 -1.25 -3.64
CA ASP A 187 -10.12 -2.71 -3.59
C ASP A 187 -8.75 -3.29 -4.00
N LEU A 188 -8.08 -2.67 -4.95
CA LEU A 188 -6.72 -3.02 -5.35
C LEU A 188 -5.73 -2.81 -4.20
N VAL A 189 -5.78 -1.65 -3.51
CA VAL A 189 -4.89 -1.38 -2.36
C VAL A 189 -5.21 -2.32 -1.20
N GLN A 190 -6.48 -2.69 -1.01
CA GLN A 190 -6.91 -3.67 -0.02
C GLN A 190 -6.32 -5.06 -0.31
N LYS A 191 -6.39 -5.54 -1.56
CA LYS A 191 -5.78 -6.81 -1.97
C LYS A 191 -4.27 -6.83 -1.71
N ILE A 192 -3.55 -5.73 -2.00
CA ILE A 192 -2.12 -5.60 -1.67
C ILE A 192 -1.91 -5.73 -0.16
N GLY A 193 -2.75 -5.09 0.64
CA GLY A 193 -2.70 -5.18 2.10
C GLY A 193 -2.97 -6.59 2.64
N GLU A 194 -3.86 -7.35 2.00
CA GLU A 194 -4.20 -8.74 2.37
C GLU A 194 -3.06 -9.71 2.11
N VAL A 195 -2.33 -9.54 1.00
CA VAL A 195 -1.14 -10.34 0.70
C VAL A 195 -0.05 -10.10 1.73
N GLY A 196 0.07 -8.86 2.21
CA GLY A 196 0.91 -8.54 3.34
C GLY A 196 2.21 -7.84 3.00
N ALA A 197 3.03 -7.65 4.03
CA ALA A 197 4.33 -7.01 3.95
C ALA A 197 5.45 -7.96 4.36
N TYR A 198 6.68 -7.65 3.97
CA TYR A 198 7.85 -8.41 4.33
C TYR A 198 9.03 -7.52 4.72
N LYS A 199 9.96 -8.10 5.46
CA LYS A 199 11.29 -7.53 5.74
C LYS A 199 12.37 -8.48 5.24
N LEU A 200 13.57 -7.95 5.09
CA LEU A 200 14.75 -8.73 4.76
C LEU A 200 15.63 -8.86 6.01
N ASP A 201 16.09 -10.08 6.26
CA ASP A 201 17.18 -10.39 7.17
C ASP A 201 18.30 -11.03 6.33
N GLY A 202 19.30 -10.23 5.98
CA GLY A 202 20.25 -10.57 4.93
C GLY A 202 19.54 -10.80 3.60
N GLN A 203 19.62 -12.02 3.05
CA GLN A 203 18.92 -12.40 1.81
C GLN A 203 17.58 -13.10 2.03
N ARG A 204 17.20 -13.33 3.30
CA ARG A 204 15.97 -14.03 3.64
C ARG A 204 14.82 -13.05 3.80
N ALA A 205 13.77 -13.23 3.02
CA ALA A 205 12.52 -12.49 3.19
C ALA A 205 11.61 -13.18 4.23
N TYR A 206 10.98 -12.40 5.09
CA TYR A 206 9.98 -12.88 6.04
C TYR A 206 8.82 -11.89 6.16
N TYR A 207 7.62 -12.38 6.47
CA TYR A 207 6.46 -11.53 6.68
C TYR A 207 6.61 -10.66 7.94
N ALA A 208 6.23 -9.40 7.84
CA ALA A 208 6.27 -8.44 8.92
C ALA A 208 5.05 -7.52 8.87
N PRO A 209 4.52 -7.04 10.02
CA PRO A 209 3.37 -6.12 10.04
C PRO A 209 3.71 -4.71 9.53
N ASP A 210 4.99 -4.41 9.39
CA ASP A 210 5.52 -3.17 8.79
C ASP A 210 6.76 -3.52 7.97
N GLY A 211 6.70 -3.31 6.67
CA GLY A 211 7.77 -3.68 5.76
C GLY A 211 7.48 -3.24 4.32
N TYR A 212 8.12 -3.88 3.37
CA TYR A 212 7.83 -3.71 1.95
C TYR A 212 6.55 -4.47 1.58
N PRO A 213 5.72 -3.98 0.66
CA PRO A 213 4.63 -4.79 0.11
C PRO A 213 5.21 -6.05 -0.57
N VAL A 214 4.59 -7.21 -0.35
CA VAL A 214 5.05 -8.48 -0.94
C VAL A 214 5.04 -8.40 -2.46
N GLN A 215 4.00 -7.81 -3.02
CA GLN A 215 3.97 -7.41 -4.42
C GLN A 215 4.36 -5.93 -4.51
N MET A 216 5.54 -5.66 -5.07
CA MET A 216 5.99 -4.28 -5.27
C MET A 216 5.03 -3.54 -6.19
N VAL A 217 4.59 -2.37 -5.75
CA VAL A 217 3.68 -1.48 -6.49
C VAL A 217 4.48 -0.32 -7.04
N GLU A 218 4.42 -0.19 -8.37
CA GLU A 218 5.11 0.84 -9.14
C GLU A 218 4.11 1.86 -9.70
#